data_0b2c71a791484ae3ada223e64511881a
#
_entry.id   0b2c71a791484ae3ada223e64511881a
#
_cell.length_a   1.000
_cell.length_b   1.000
_cell.length_c   1.000
_cell.angle_alpha   90.00
_cell.angle_beta   90.00
_cell.angle_gamma   90.00
#
_symmetry.space_group_name_H-M   'P 1'
#
loop_
_entity.id
_entity.type
_entity.pdbx_description
1 polymer ?
#
loop_
_entity_poly.entity_id
_entity_poly.type
_entity_poly.pdbx_seq_one_letter_code
_entity_poly.pdbx_strand_id
1 'polypeptide(L)'
;MTNMCELIKQIKDDYEKSDCRGYRDFCKNYQADFSDIALYPMKKNNGFMIFETEEFSEKDEKYSFYNKTYKHKYYAYYDLRRSKDYKRKELTYILFNPSFANPLKTDDTINNCLKLARLNDFSSVEIINLFSHRNAEVTAECATDNETNLRFIKEFLLNKQDASIVLAWGFGKENKSFCQNTIQEIKNTLSNIDKSCCLLKLGVREEVLKNVSNQILHPAKSTWSVFGGFLKAAELVEYKQ
;
A
#
# COMPACT_ATOMS: atom_id res chain seq x y z
N MET A 1 1.44 12.28 -19.76
CA MET A 1 1.60 11.72 -18.39
C MET A 1 1.39 10.22 -18.50
N THR A 2 2.35 9.43 -18.06
CA THR A 2 2.19 7.97 -18.05
C THR A 2 1.02 7.62 -17.13
N ASN A 3 0.08 6.81 -17.60
CA ASN A 3 -1.03 6.32 -16.79
C ASN A 3 -0.49 5.29 -15.80
N MET A 4 -0.41 5.64 -14.52
CA MET A 4 0.15 4.77 -13.47
C MET A 4 -0.64 3.48 -13.31
N CYS A 5 -1.94 3.48 -13.53
CA CYS A 5 -2.76 2.27 -13.42
C CYS A 5 -2.48 1.28 -14.56
N GLU A 6 -2.35 1.77 -15.79
CA GLU A 6 -1.95 0.96 -16.93
C GLU A 6 -0.57 0.36 -16.73
N LEU A 7 0.37 1.15 -16.21
CA LEU A 7 1.72 0.71 -15.90
C LEU A 7 1.75 -0.39 -14.84
N ILE A 8 1.00 -0.25 -13.74
CA ILE A 8 0.88 -1.28 -12.71
C ILE A 8 0.36 -2.57 -13.32
N LYS A 9 -0.69 -2.49 -14.14
CA LYS A 9 -1.27 -3.65 -14.82
C LYS A 9 -0.25 -4.30 -15.75
N GLN A 10 0.41 -3.52 -16.59
CA GLN A 10 1.43 -4.02 -17.52
C GLN A 10 2.57 -4.75 -16.77
N ILE A 11 3.12 -4.13 -15.72
CA ILE A 11 4.20 -4.76 -14.93
C ILE A 11 3.75 -6.09 -14.32
N LYS A 12 2.52 -6.16 -13.78
CA LYS A 12 1.97 -7.39 -13.23
C LYS A 12 1.80 -8.47 -14.30
N ASP A 13 1.26 -8.10 -15.46
CA ASP A 13 1.04 -9.02 -16.58
C ASP A 13 2.36 -9.53 -17.16
N ASP A 14 3.34 -8.66 -17.30
CA ASP A 14 4.68 -9.02 -17.79
C ASP A 14 5.41 -9.95 -16.83
N TYR A 15 5.26 -9.70 -15.52
CA TYR A 15 5.81 -10.59 -14.49
C TYR A 15 5.18 -11.98 -14.55
N GLU A 16 3.86 -12.07 -14.63
CA GLU A 16 3.15 -13.37 -14.71
C GLU A 16 3.55 -14.17 -15.95
N LYS A 17 3.81 -13.50 -17.07
CA LYS A 17 4.24 -14.13 -18.32
C LYS A 17 5.73 -14.44 -18.38
N SER A 18 6.53 -13.88 -17.48
CA SER A 18 7.98 -14.05 -17.48
C SER A 18 8.39 -15.43 -17.00
N ASP A 19 9.54 -15.93 -17.47
CA ASP A 19 10.18 -17.14 -16.94
C ASP A 19 10.93 -16.91 -15.63
N CYS A 20 10.88 -15.67 -15.09
CA CYS A 20 11.56 -15.32 -13.86
C CYS A 20 10.96 -16.06 -12.68
N ARG A 21 11.80 -16.63 -11.83
CA ARG A 21 11.38 -17.38 -10.63
C ARG A 21 10.78 -16.46 -9.57
N GLY A 22 11.11 -15.18 -9.64
CA GLY A 22 10.62 -14.18 -8.70
C GLY A 22 10.66 -12.78 -9.29
N TYR A 23 9.94 -11.85 -8.61
CA TYR A 23 9.83 -10.47 -9.05
C TYR A 23 11.19 -9.74 -9.11
N ARG A 24 12.11 -10.11 -8.23
CA ARG A 24 13.48 -9.57 -8.22
C ARG A 24 14.22 -9.85 -9.52
N ASP A 25 14.15 -11.08 -10.02
CA ASP A 25 14.79 -11.46 -11.28
C ASP A 25 14.11 -10.79 -12.46
N PHE A 26 12.79 -10.67 -12.41
CA PHE A 26 12.01 -9.91 -13.39
C PHE A 26 12.47 -8.44 -13.42
N CYS A 27 12.55 -7.76 -12.27
CA CYS A 27 12.97 -6.37 -12.21
C CYS A 27 14.41 -6.13 -12.70
N LYS A 28 15.30 -7.11 -12.57
CA LYS A 28 16.67 -7.02 -13.12
C LYS A 28 16.69 -6.94 -14.64
N ASN A 29 15.72 -7.59 -15.28
CA ASN A 29 15.64 -7.73 -16.74
C ASN A 29 14.63 -6.75 -17.36
N TYR A 30 13.73 -6.19 -16.56
CA TYR A 30 12.69 -5.30 -17.03
C TYR A 30 13.23 -3.89 -17.23
N GLN A 31 13.32 -3.45 -18.48
CA GLN A 31 13.67 -2.08 -18.83
C GLN A 31 12.38 -1.30 -19.08
N ALA A 32 12.02 -0.47 -18.13
CA ALA A 32 10.90 0.43 -18.30
C ALA A 32 11.40 1.87 -18.45
N ASP A 33 11.08 2.49 -19.57
CA ASP A 33 11.31 3.93 -19.78
C ASP A 33 10.12 4.71 -19.21
N PHE A 34 10.29 5.21 -17.99
CA PHE A 34 9.28 6.03 -17.33
C PHE A 34 9.77 7.45 -17.23
N SER A 35 9.19 8.35 -18.03
CA SER A 35 9.60 9.76 -18.04
C SER A 35 9.40 10.45 -16.70
N ASP A 36 8.35 10.10 -15.93
CA ASP A 36 7.92 10.82 -14.73
C ASP A 36 7.86 9.97 -13.47
N ILE A 37 8.05 8.65 -13.56
CA ILE A 37 7.94 7.71 -12.45
C ILE A 37 9.23 6.89 -12.36
N ALA A 38 9.78 6.78 -11.15
CA ALA A 38 10.88 5.87 -10.87
C ALA A 38 10.34 4.61 -10.19
N LEU A 39 10.71 3.44 -10.70
CA LEU A 39 10.50 2.17 -10.01
C LEU A 39 11.49 2.01 -8.88
N TYR A 40 11.00 1.68 -7.72
CA TYR A 40 11.80 1.45 -6.54
C TYR A 40 11.35 0.16 -5.83
N PRO A 41 12.25 -0.73 -5.41
CA PRO A 41 13.67 -0.54 -5.18
C PRO A 41 14.53 -1.14 -6.30
N MET A 42 15.38 -0.35 -6.91
CA MET A 42 16.31 -0.92 -7.87
C MET A 42 17.68 -0.27 -7.76
N LYS A 43 18.73 -1.06 -7.72
CA LYS A 43 20.10 -0.59 -7.60
C LYS A 43 20.56 0.06 -8.90
N LYS A 44 21.28 1.15 -8.78
CA LYS A 44 21.83 1.90 -9.89
C LYS A 44 22.91 1.09 -10.64
N ASN A 45 22.43 0.24 -11.53
CA ASN A 45 23.17 -0.07 -12.74
C ASN A 45 22.17 0.16 -13.85
N ASN A 46 22.38 1.19 -14.65
CA ASN A 46 21.47 1.65 -15.69
C ASN A 46 20.14 2.25 -15.19
N GLY A 47 20.14 2.94 -14.04
CA GLY A 47 18.96 3.65 -13.53
C GLY A 47 18.16 2.91 -12.47
N PHE A 48 18.49 1.67 -12.15
CA PHE A 48 17.75 0.85 -11.19
C PHE A 48 18.59 0.53 -9.94
N MET A 49 17.98 0.53 -8.76
CA MET A 49 18.62 0.12 -7.51
C MET A 49 17.98 -1.17 -6.98
N ILE A 50 18.72 -2.27 -7.01
CA ILE A 50 18.31 -3.52 -6.37
C ILE A 50 18.65 -3.42 -4.88
N PHE A 51 17.70 -3.72 -4.02
CA PHE A 51 17.93 -3.78 -2.59
C PHE A 51 18.01 -5.23 -2.13
N GLU A 52 19.11 -5.53 -1.48
CA GLU A 52 19.24 -6.73 -0.67
C GLU A 52 18.70 -6.40 0.71
N THR A 53 17.58 -7.00 1.09
CA THR A 53 17.04 -6.90 2.44
C THR A 53 17.38 -8.18 3.17
N GLU A 54 18.21 -8.09 4.18
CA GLU A 54 18.58 -9.23 5.03
C GLU A 54 17.38 -9.80 5.82
N GLU A 55 16.33 -9.00 6.01
CA GLU A 55 15.16 -9.36 6.82
C GLU A 55 13.99 -9.99 6.07
N PHE A 56 14.01 -10.02 4.74
CA PHE A 56 13.00 -10.72 3.95
C PHE A 56 13.64 -11.92 3.27
N SER A 57 12.96 -13.06 3.39
CA SER A 57 13.34 -14.23 2.60
C SER A 57 13.37 -13.82 1.12
N GLU A 58 14.20 -14.47 0.31
CA GLU A 58 14.31 -14.23 -1.15
C GLU A 58 12.99 -14.24 -1.92
N LYS A 59 11.88 -14.50 -1.22
CA LYS A 59 10.52 -14.67 -1.73
C LYS A 59 9.62 -13.45 -1.52
N ASP A 60 10.06 -12.43 -0.76
CA ASP A 60 9.22 -11.26 -0.44
C ASP A 60 9.59 -10.09 -1.36
N GLU A 61 9.10 -10.17 -2.56
CA GLU A 61 9.42 -9.21 -3.60
C GLU A 61 8.51 -7.99 -3.54
N LYS A 62 9.11 -6.82 -3.73
CA LYS A 62 8.42 -5.55 -3.65
C LYS A 62 8.88 -4.56 -4.72
N TYR A 63 7.96 -3.72 -5.17
CA TYR A 63 8.29 -2.54 -5.96
C TYR A 63 7.45 -1.33 -5.53
N SER A 64 7.92 -0.14 -5.86
CA SER A 64 7.26 1.11 -5.47
C SER A 64 7.43 2.17 -6.53
N PHE A 65 6.41 3.02 -6.69
CA PHE A 65 6.43 4.15 -7.62
C PHE A 65 6.65 5.46 -6.87
N TYR A 66 7.61 6.22 -7.36
CA TYR A 66 7.95 7.54 -6.87
C TYR A 66 7.95 8.56 -8.00
N ASN A 67 7.86 9.83 -7.66
CA ASN A 67 8.24 10.87 -8.60
C ASN A 67 9.79 10.93 -8.75
N LYS A 68 10.29 11.62 -9.78
CA LYS A 68 11.74 11.74 -10.07
C LYS A 68 12.57 12.29 -8.91
N THR A 69 11.99 13.11 -8.07
CA THR A 69 12.69 13.72 -6.93
C THR A 69 12.63 12.89 -5.65
N TYR A 70 11.94 11.73 -5.68
CA TYR A 70 11.67 10.87 -4.51
C TYR A 70 10.95 11.56 -3.34
N LYS A 71 10.38 12.73 -3.57
CA LYS A 71 9.56 13.44 -2.58
C LYS A 71 8.18 12.82 -2.38
N HIS A 72 7.64 12.21 -3.44
CA HIS A 72 6.34 11.58 -3.46
C HIS A 72 6.47 10.09 -3.73
N LYS A 73 5.70 9.29 -3.00
CA LYS A 73 5.54 7.85 -3.21
C LYS A 73 4.06 7.56 -3.40
N TYR A 74 3.72 7.08 -4.59
CA TYR A 74 2.33 6.87 -4.99
C TYR A 74 1.84 5.47 -4.67
N TYR A 75 2.70 4.47 -4.81
CA TYR A 75 2.32 3.07 -4.75
C TYR A 75 3.46 2.19 -4.28
N ALA A 76 3.13 1.10 -3.57
CA ALA A 76 4.06 0.02 -3.28
C ALA A 76 3.36 -1.32 -3.42
N TYR A 77 4.06 -2.30 -3.96
CA TYR A 77 3.60 -3.68 -4.14
C TYR A 77 4.54 -4.65 -3.44
N TYR A 78 3.95 -5.66 -2.81
CA TYR A 78 4.66 -6.75 -2.16
C TYR A 78 4.04 -8.07 -2.60
N ASP A 79 4.82 -8.93 -3.23
CA ASP A 79 4.41 -10.31 -3.56
C ASP A 79 4.78 -11.21 -2.38
N LEU A 80 3.79 -11.85 -1.78
CA LEU A 80 3.95 -12.74 -0.63
C LEU A 80 3.89 -14.22 -1.04
N ARG A 81 3.69 -14.52 -2.31
CA ARG A 81 3.58 -15.89 -2.82
C ARG A 81 4.90 -16.63 -2.67
N ARG A 82 4.78 -17.89 -2.33
CA ARG A 82 5.93 -18.82 -2.34
C ARG A 82 6.25 -19.34 -3.73
N SER A 83 5.26 -19.37 -4.63
CA SER A 83 5.41 -19.69 -6.04
C SER A 83 4.32 -18.97 -6.85
N LYS A 84 4.53 -18.84 -8.18
CA LYS A 84 3.54 -18.24 -9.10
C LYS A 84 2.26 -19.07 -9.24
N ASP A 85 2.28 -20.35 -8.90
CA ASP A 85 1.15 -21.26 -9.02
C ASP A 85 0.02 -20.96 -8.02
N TYR A 86 0.32 -20.18 -6.98
CA TYR A 86 -0.70 -19.74 -6.04
C TYR A 86 -1.62 -18.68 -6.66
N LYS A 87 -2.93 -18.91 -6.57
CA LYS A 87 -3.92 -17.95 -7.01
C LYS A 87 -3.67 -16.61 -6.31
N ARG A 88 -3.59 -15.53 -7.10
CA ARG A 88 -3.42 -14.19 -6.59
C ARG A 88 -4.67 -13.77 -5.79
N LYS A 89 -4.46 -13.39 -4.54
CA LYS A 89 -5.45 -12.79 -3.66
C LYS A 89 -4.84 -11.51 -3.11
N GLU A 90 -5.25 -10.38 -3.63
CA GLU A 90 -4.64 -9.08 -3.33
C GLU A 90 -5.32 -8.39 -2.15
N LEU A 91 -4.51 -7.76 -1.29
CA LEU A 91 -4.96 -6.88 -0.22
C LEU A 91 -4.40 -5.49 -0.45
N THR A 92 -5.27 -4.51 -0.65
CA THR A 92 -4.88 -3.10 -0.83
C THR A 92 -5.08 -2.35 0.48
N TYR A 93 -4.02 -1.74 1.03
CA TYR A 93 -4.14 -0.81 2.16
C TYR A 93 -4.17 0.63 1.67
N ILE A 94 -5.10 1.41 2.23
CA ILE A 94 -5.13 2.87 2.11
C ILE A 94 -4.59 3.44 3.43
N LEU A 95 -3.32 3.83 3.45
CA LEU A 95 -2.65 4.42 4.61
C LEU A 95 -2.74 5.94 4.57
N PHE A 96 -2.14 6.62 5.55
CA PHE A 96 -2.17 8.07 5.65
C PHE A 96 -1.13 8.75 4.75
N ASN A 97 0.14 8.45 4.96
CA ASN A 97 1.26 8.96 4.16
C ASN A 97 2.43 7.99 4.19
N PRO A 98 3.28 8.01 3.16
CA PRO A 98 4.48 7.20 3.16
C PRO A 98 5.52 7.81 4.10
N SER A 99 6.16 6.95 4.88
CA SER A 99 7.28 7.35 5.73
C SER A 99 8.55 7.62 4.91
N PHE A 100 9.55 8.23 5.55
CA PHE A 100 10.92 8.27 5.02
C PHE A 100 11.61 6.91 5.04
N ALA A 101 10.93 5.87 5.54
CA ALA A 101 11.51 4.54 5.59
C ALA A 101 12.14 4.20 4.24
N ASN A 102 13.41 3.85 4.32
CA ASN A 102 14.19 3.40 3.19
C ASN A 102 13.53 2.10 2.67
N PRO A 103 13.38 1.89 1.37
CA PRO A 103 12.89 0.63 0.83
C PRO A 103 13.72 -0.59 1.24
N LEU A 104 14.96 -0.37 1.67
CA LEU A 104 15.83 -1.39 2.27
C LEU A 104 15.37 -1.82 3.66
N LYS A 105 14.66 -0.94 4.37
CA LYS A 105 14.18 -1.19 5.72
C LYS A 105 12.70 -0.87 5.76
N THR A 106 11.88 -1.91 5.68
CA THR A 106 10.45 -1.77 5.94
C THR A 106 10.27 -1.26 7.36
N ASP A 107 9.41 -0.27 7.51
CA ASP A 107 9.01 0.18 8.85
C ASP A 107 8.03 -0.79 9.51
N ASP A 108 7.79 -0.61 10.80
CA ASP A 108 6.86 -1.44 11.57
C ASP A 108 5.44 -1.42 10.98
N THR A 109 5.03 -0.33 10.34
CA THR A 109 3.73 -0.20 9.69
C THR A 109 3.59 -1.18 8.54
N ILE A 110 4.56 -1.17 7.62
CA ILE A 110 4.58 -2.09 6.48
C ILE A 110 4.69 -3.53 6.93
N ASN A 111 5.59 -3.82 7.89
CA ASN A 111 5.74 -5.16 8.46
C ASN A 111 4.43 -5.69 9.05
N ASN A 112 3.69 -4.84 9.75
CA ASN A 112 2.39 -5.19 10.30
C ASN A 112 1.36 -5.48 9.20
N CYS A 113 1.30 -4.66 8.15
CA CYS A 113 0.44 -4.91 6.99
C CYS A 113 0.74 -6.27 6.34
N LEU A 114 2.03 -6.56 6.06
CA LEU A 114 2.43 -7.82 5.42
C LEU A 114 2.13 -9.05 6.29
N LYS A 115 2.40 -8.97 7.58
CA LYS A 115 2.12 -10.06 8.53
C LYS A 115 0.62 -10.33 8.63
N LEU A 116 -0.21 -9.28 8.72
CA LEU A 116 -1.67 -9.45 8.80
C LEU A 116 -2.22 -10.02 7.49
N ALA A 117 -1.70 -9.59 6.34
CA ALA A 117 -2.06 -10.15 5.05
C ALA A 117 -1.77 -11.65 4.98
N ARG A 118 -0.58 -12.08 5.40
CA ARG A 118 -0.21 -13.52 5.46
C ARG A 118 -1.12 -14.32 6.38
N LEU A 119 -1.47 -13.78 7.55
CA LEU A 119 -2.36 -14.45 8.51
C LEU A 119 -3.79 -14.62 7.96
N ASN A 120 -4.16 -13.86 6.93
CA ASN A 120 -5.47 -13.92 6.26
C ASN A 120 -5.37 -14.50 4.83
N ASP A 121 -4.30 -15.25 4.53
CA ASP A 121 -4.09 -15.97 3.27
C ASP A 121 -4.08 -15.08 2.01
N PHE A 122 -3.68 -13.81 2.16
CA PHE A 122 -3.41 -12.96 1.03
C PHE A 122 -2.03 -13.25 0.44
N SER A 123 -1.97 -13.27 -0.88
CA SER A 123 -0.76 -13.59 -1.64
C SER A 123 0.02 -12.36 -2.10
N SER A 124 -0.60 -11.19 -2.01
CA SER A 124 0.05 -9.92 -2.32
C SER A 124 -0.55 -8.75 -1.55
N VAL A 125 0.26 -7.72 -1.35
CA VAL A 125 -0.15 -6.48 -0.68
C VAL A 125 0.19 -5.30 -1.56
N GLU A 126 -0.78 -4.42 -1.71
CA GLU A 126 -0.62 -3.11 -2.32
C GLU A 126 -0.80 -2.03 -1.27
N ILE A 127 0.00 -1.00 -1.36
CA ILE A 127 -0.08 0.14 -0.45
C ILE A 127 -0.19 1.42 -1.25
N ILE A 128 -1.27 2.15 -1.01
CA ILE A 128 -1.48 3.51 -1.44
C ILE A 128 -1.68 4.39 -0.21
N ASN A 129 -1.47 5.69 -0.35
CA ASN A 129 -1.55 6.61 0.77
C ASN A 129 -2.45 7.80 0.43
N LEU A 130 -3.24 8.30 1.38
CA LEU A 130 -4.06 9.50 1.17
C LEU A 130 -3.21 10.68 0.68
N PHE A 131 -2.00 10.82 1.20
CA PHE A 131 -1.01 11.80 0.79
C PHE A 131 0.23 11.09 0.28
N SER A 132 0.77 11.53 -0.86
CA SER A 132 1.95 10.91 -1.47
C SER A 132 3.27 11.44 -0.92
N HIS A 133 3.24 12.61 -0.28
CA HIS A 133 4.44 13.25 0.23
C HIS A 133 5.12 12.43 1.32
N ARG A 134 6.40 12.12 1.14
CA ARG A 134 7.21 11.37 2.09
C ARG A 134 7.65 12.30 3.21
N ASN A 135 6.98 12.22 4.34
CA ASN A 135 7.30 12.99 5.52
C ASN A 135 6.95 12.19 6.79
N ALA A 136 7.63 12.49 7.89
CA ALA A 136 7.26 11.96 9.21
C ALA A 136 5.88 12.48 9.64
N GLU A 137 5.56 13.74 9.30
CA GLU A 137 4.29 14.37 9.58
C GLU A 137 3.70 14.98 8.31
N VAL A 138 2.39 14.83 8.13
CA VAL A 138 1.65 15.51 7.06
C VAL A 138 1.19 16.86 7.57
N THR A 139 1.58 17.91 6.85
CA THR A 139 1.20 19.29 7.08
C THR A 139 0.16 19.74 6.03
N ALA A 140 -0.42 20.92 6.21
CA ALA A 140 -1.30 21.52 5.20
C ALA A 140 -0.60 21.72 3.84
N GLU A 141 0.71 22.01 3.86
CA GLU A 141 1.52 22.14 2.64
C GLU A 141 1.59 20.82 1.86
N CYS A 142 1.74 19.69 2.55
CA CYS A 142 1.70 18.37 1.91
C CYS A 142 0.34 18.09 1.23
N ALA A 143 -0.74 18.68 1.72
CA ALA A 143 -2.06 18.52 1.16
C ALA A 143 -2.27 19.35 -0.12
N THR A 144 -1.61 20.50 -0.26
CA THR A 144 -1.73 21.35 -1.46
C THR A 144 -1.11 20.73 -2.71
N ASP A 145 -0.11 19.86 -2.56
CA ASP A 145 0.59 19.19 -3.66
C ASP A 145 0.17 17.71 -3.80
N ASN A 146 -1.12 17.42 -3.60
CA ASN A 146 -1.63 16.04 -3.59
C ASN A 146 -2.55 15.70 -4.76
N GLU A 147 -2.77 16.60 -5.70
CA GLU A 147 -3.73 16.41 -6.80
C GLU A 147 -3.39 15.20 -7.68
N THR A 148 -2.13 15.08 -8.09
CA THR A 148 -1.66 13.93 -8.90
C THR A 148 -1.90 12.61 -8.18
N ASN A 149 -1.64 12.55 -6.87
CA ASN A 149 -1.87 11.37 -6.05
C ASN A 149 -3.36 11.05 -5.94
N LEU A 150 -4.19 12.04 -5.67
CA LEU A 150 -5.63 11.86 -5.53
C LEU A 150 -6.26 11.33 -6.83
N ARG A 151 -5.86 11.89 -7.99
CA ARG A 151 -6.29 11.39 -9.29
C ARG A 151 -5.86 9.94 -9.50
N PHE A 152 -4.60 9.60 -9.20
CA PHE A 152 -4.11 8.22 -9.27
C PHE A 152 -4.93 7.29 -8.37
N ILE A 153 -5.15 7.63 -7.09
CA ILE A 153 -5.90 6.79 -6.17
C ILE A 153 -7.32 6.54 -6.68
N LYS A 154 -8.01 7.58 -7.15
CA LYS A 154 -9.37 7.46 -7.69
C LYS A 154 -9.41 6.50 -8.87
N GLU A 155 -8.55 6.69 -9.85
CA GLU A 155 -8.45 5.81 -11.01
C GLU A 155 -8.09 4.37 -10.59
N PHE A 156 -7.11 4.22 -9.70
CA PHE A 156 -6.68 2.92 -9.20
C PHE A 156 -7.80 2.16 -8.51
N LEU A 157 -8.57 2.80 -7.63
CA LEU A 157 -9.68 2.18 -6.92
C LEU A 157 -10.85 1.81 -7.84
N LEU A 158 -11.21 2.68 -8.79
CA LEU A 158 -12.29 2.44 -9.74
C LEU A 158 -11.98 1.30 -10.72
N ASN A 159 -10.71 0.99 -10.96
CA ASN A 159 -10.29 -0.14 -11.80
C ASN A 159 -10.12 -1.46 -11.03
N LYS A 160 -10.37 -1.49 -9.71
CA LYS A 160 -10.30 -2.72 -8.92
C LYS A 160 -11.54 -3.59 -9.12
N GLN A 161 -11.31 -4.90 -9.23
CA GLN A 161 -12.32 -5.95 -9.24
C GLN A 161 -11.87 -7.07 -8.31
N ASP A 162 -12.81 -7.73 -7.64
CA ASP A 162 -12.56 -8.85 -6.72
C ASP A 162 -11.47 -8.58 -5.67
N ALA A 163 -11.29 -7.31 -5.28
CA ALA A 163 -10.23 -6.88 -4.40
C ALA A 163 -10.71 -6.70 -2.95
N SER A 164 -9.79 -6.94 -2.01
CA SER A 164 -10.00 -6.56 -0.62
C SER A 164 -9.25 -5.26 -0.33
N ILE A 165 -9.97 -4.24 0.17
CA ILE A 165 -9.43 -2.89 0.39
C ILE A 165 -9.55 -2.53 1.87
N VAL A 166 -8.43 -2.28 2.54
CA VAL A 166 -8.36 -1.96 3.96
C VAL A 166 -8.17 -0.47 4.16
N LEU A 167 -9.12 0.16 4.84
CA LEU A 167 -9.02 1.53 5.29
C LEU A 167 -8.15 1.58 6.56
N ALA A 168 -7.01 2.24 6.49
CA ALA A 168 -6.01 2.19 7.57
C ALA A 168 -5.21 3.50 7.74
N TRP A 169 -5.82 4.66 7.45
CA TRP A 169 -5.15 5.96 7.58
C TRP A 169 -5.03 6.50 9.01
N GLY A 170 -5.74 5.93 9.97
CA GLY A 170 -5.62 6.26 11.38
C GLY A 170 -6.72 7.13 11.94
N PHE A 171 -7.03 6.90 13.21
CA PHE A 171 -8.05 7.61 13.96
C PHE A 171 -7.77 9.12 14.07
N GLY A 172 -8.84 9.91 14.00
CA GLY A 172 -8.77 11.36 14.18
C GLY A 172 -8.19 12.15 13.00
N LYS A 173 -7.76 11.50 11.92
CA LYS A 173 -7.27 12.20 10.72
C LYS A 173 -8.39 12.98 10.03
N GLU A 174 -9.62 12.50 10.13
CA GLU A 174 -10.82 13.15 9.59
C GLU A 174 -11.11 14.51 10.26
N ASN A 175 -10.61 14.73 11.47
CA ASN A 175 -10.78 15.99 12.21
C ASN A 175 -9.79 17.10 11.78
N LYS A 176 -8.76 16.75 11.01
CA LYS A 176 -7.82 17.72 10.48
C LYS A 176 -8.41 18.38 9.23
N SER A 177 -8.59 19.70 9.24
CA SER A 177 -9.24 20.43 8.14
C SER A 177 -8.61 20.16 6.77
N PHE A 178 -7.29 20.11 6.68
CA PHE A 178 -6.58 19.84 5.42
C PHE A 178 -6.72 18.39 4.93
N CYS A 179 -7.19 17.45 5.77
CA CYS A 179 -7.44 16.06 5.37
C CYS A 179 -8.86 15.83 4.89
N GLN A 180 -9.82 16.66 5.29
CA GLN A 180 -11.25 16.42 5.10
C GLN A 180 -11.61 16.23 3.63
N ASN A 181 -11.16 17.13 2.76
CA ASN A 181 -11.45 17.03 1.32
C ASN A 181 -10.90 15.72 0.71
N THR A 182 -9.64 15.41 0.99
CA THR A 182 -9.02 14.18 0.47
C THR A 182 -9.76 12.92 0.95
N ILE A 183 -10.08 12.86 2.24
CA ILE A 183 -10.79 11.71 2.83
C ILE A 183 -12.21 11.60 2.25
N GLN A 184 -12.91 12.72 2.09
CA GLN A 184 -14.26 12.73 1.52
C GLN A 184 -14.25 12.28 0.04
N GLU A 185 -13.29 12.74 -0.75
CA GLU A 185 -13.13 12.33 -2.14
C GLU A 185 -12.85 10.81 -2.25
N ILE A 186 -12.02 10.26 -1.38
CA ILE A 186 -11.76 8.83 -1.33
C ILE A 186 -13.01 8.05 -0.91
N LYS A 187 -13.74 8.49 0.12
CA LYS A 187 -15.02 7.89 0.51
C LYS A 187 -16.03 7.88 -0.64
N ASN A 188 -16.16 9.00 -1.35
CA ASN A 188 -17.02 9.09 -2.53
C ASN A 188 -16.57 8.12 -3.64
N THR A 189 -15.26 7.97 -3.84
CA THR A 189 -14.73 7.00 -4.81
C THR A 189 -15.06 5.57 -4.40
N LEU A 190 -14.85 5.23 -3.12
CA LEU A 190 -15.15 3.90 -2.58
C LEU A 190 -16.64 3.52 -2.69
N SER A 191 -17.55 4.49 -2.66
CA SER A 191 -18.99 4.25 -2.89
C SER A 191 -19.31 3.86 -4.34
N ASN A 192 -18.37 4.07 -5.28
CA ASN A 192 -18.54 3.81 -6.71
C ASN A 192 -17.63 2.70 -7.25
N ILE A 193 -16.87 2.01 -6.40
CA ILE A 193 -16.06 0.86 -6.82
C ILE A 193 -16.92 -0.34 -7.18
N ASP A 194 -16.33 -1.30 -7.87
CA ASP A 194 -17.01 -2.55 -8.22
C ASP A 194 -17.53 -3.26 -6.96
N LYS A 195 -18.76 -3.78 -7.04
CA LYS A 195 -19.45 -4.46 -5.93
C LYS A 195 -18.79 -5.78 -5.53
N SER A 196 -17.93 -6.35 -6.37
CA SER A 196 -17.11 -7.51 -6.02
C SER A 196 -15.99 -7.17 -5.03
N CYS A 197 -15.66 -5.87 -4.87
CA CYS A 197 -14.67 -5.44 -3.90
C CYS A 197 -15.20 -5.49 -2.47
N CYS A 198 -14.39 -6.01 -1.56
CA CYS A 198 -14.66 -6.04 -0.13
C CYS A 198 -13.96 -4.89 0.58
N LEU A 199 -14.73 -4.01 1.23
CA LEU A 199 -14.17 -2.96 2.07
C LEU A 199 -13.95 -3.46 3.49
N LEU A 200 -12.74 -3.29 3.98
CA LEU A 200 -12.27 -3.73 5.28
C LEU A 200 -11.69 -2.57 6.06
N LYS A 201 -11.57 -2.74 7.37
CA LYS A 201 -10.77 -1.89 8.26
C LYS A 201 -10.03 -2.73 9.27
N LEU A 202 -9.09 -2.13 9.99
CA LEU A 202 -8.46 -2.76 11.14
C LEU A 202 -9.39 -2.68 12.33
N GLY A 203 -9.80 -3.83 12.85
CA GLY A 203 -10.53 -3.99 14.10
C GLY A 203 -9.61 -4.45 15.22
N VAL A 204 -10.09 -4.36 16.45
CA VAL A 204 -9.45 -4.94 17.65
C VAL A 204 -10.26 -6.16 18.03
N ARG A 205 -9.60 -7.31 18.20
CA ARG A 205 -10.25 -8.56 18.60
C ARG A 205 -11.04 -8.35 19.89
N GLU A 206 -12.24 -8.91 19.94
CA GLU A 206 -13.23 -8.67 21.01
C GLU A 206 -12.70 -8.89 22.43
N GLU A 207 -11.72 -9.76 22.59
CA GLU A 207 -11.09 -10.06 23.88
C GLU A 207 -10.35 -8.87 24.49
N VAL A 208 -10.08 -7.82 23.71
CA VAL A 208 -9.20 -6.73 24.13
C VAL A 208 -9.93 -5.41 24.37
N LEU A 209 -10.97 -5.03 23.58
CA LEU A 209 -11.72 -3.76 23.79
C LEU A 209 -13.04 -3.66 23.01
N LYS A 210 -14.11 -3.24 23.71
CA LYS A 210 -15.45 -3.05 23.12
C LYS A 210 -15.72 -1.70 22.47
N ASN A 211 -14.84 -0.69 22.56
CA ASN A 211 -15.17 0.71 22.23
C ASN A 211 -14.51 1.30 21.00
N VAL A 212 -13.89 0.51 20.11
CA VAL A 212 -13.15 1.01 18.92
C VAL A 212 -13.83 0.65 17.60
N SER A 213 -15.06 0.13 17.66
CA SER A 213 -15.75 -0.51 16.52
C SER A 213 -15.92 0.38 15.29
N ASN A 214 -16.01 1.71 15.46
CA ASN A 214 -16.26 2.64 14.34
C ASN A 214 -15.03 3.42 13.88
N GLN A 215 -13.86 3.15 14.46
CA GLN A 215 -12.65 3.89 14.15
C GLN A 215 -11.86 3.25 13.02
N ILE A 216 -11.23 4.07 12.18
CA ILE A 216 -10.23 3.63 11.22
C ILE A 216 -8.87 3.70 11.91
N LEU A 217 -8.32 2.53 12.24
CA LEU A 217 -7.05 2.42 12.94
C LEU A 217 -5.87 2.40 11.96
N HIS A 218 -4.68 2.78 12.43
CA HIS A 218 -3.43 2.75 11.66
C HIS A 218 -2.56 1.57 12.12
N PRO A 219 -1.88 0.84 11.23
CA PRO A 219 -1.06 -0.33 11.60
C PRO A 219 0.27 0.01 12.28
N ALA A 220 0.56 1.28 12.59
CA ALA A 220 1.77 1.68 13.29
C ALA A 220 1.87 1.06 14.69
N LYS A 221 3.07 0.68 15.08
CA LYS A 221 3.36 0.05 16.38
C LYS A 221 2.81 0.84 17.58
N SER A 222 2.91 2.18 17.54
CA SER A 222 2.41 3.07 18.60
C SER A 222 0.91 2.94 18.82
N THR A 223 0.12 2.71 17.76
CA THR A 223 -1.33 2.51 17.84
C THR A 223 -1.69 1.25 18.62
N TRP A 224 -0.88 0.19 18.51
CA TRP A 224 -1.18 -1.15 19.02
C TRP A 224 -0.43 -1.53 20.30
N SER A 225 0.49 -0.69 20.76
CA SER A 225 1.24 -0.93 22.00
C SER A 225 0.32 -1.06 23.21
N VAL A 226 -0.74 -0.24 23.27
CA VAL A 226 -1.76 -0.27 24.34
C VAL A 226 -2.60 -1.55 24.36
N PHE A 227 -2.65 -2.28 23.24
CA PHE A 227 -3.38 -3.54 23.08
C PHE A 227 -2.49 -4.79 23.16
N GLY A 228 -1.25 -4.66 23.64
CA GLY A 228 -0.31 -5.77 23.73
C GLY A 228 0.36 -6.17 22.43
N GLY A 229 0.23 -5.35 21.37
CA GLY A 229 0.90 -5.49 20.09
C GLY A 229 -0.03 -5.86 18.93
N PHE A 230 0.36 -5.45 17.73
CA PHE A 230 -0.46 -5.54 16.51
C PHE A 230 -0.96 -6.98 16.23
N LEU A 231 -0.06 -7.95 16.17
CA LEU A 231 -0.43 -9.32 15.77
C LEU A 231 -1.34 -10.04 16.78
N LYS A 232 -1.32 -9.61 18.04
CA LYS A 232 -2.19 -10.19 19.07
C LYS A 232 -3.61 -9.63 19.01
N ALA A 233 -3.74 -8.34 18.68
CA ALA A 233 -4.98 -7.60 18.82
C ALA A 233 -5.66 -7.24 17.49
N ALA A 234 -4.91 -7.13 16.39
CA ALA A 234 -5.47 -6.70 15.11
C ALA A 234 -6.20 -7.84 14.37
N GLU A 235 -7.32 -7.49 13.77
CA GLU A 235 -8.04 -8.32 12.82
C GLU A 235 -8.57 -7.47 11.64
N LEU A 236 -8.92 -8.13 10.54
CA LEU A 236 -9.62 -7.50 9.44
C LEU A 236 -11.13 -7.66 9.65
N VAL A 237 -11.84 -6.54 9.70
CA VAL A 237 -13.29 -6.51 9.85
C VAL A 237 -13.94 -5.74 8.70
N GLU A 238 -15.16 -6.13 8.33
CA GLU A 238 -15.92 -5.46 7.29
C GLU A 238 -16.15 -3.98 7.66
N TYR A 239 -15.90 -3.10 6.70
CA TYR A 239 -16.24 -1.68 6.81
C TYR A 239 -17.63 -1.45 6.21
N LYS A 240 -18.56 -1.06 7.05
CA LYS A 240 -19.91 -0.62 6.62
C LYS A 240 -19.88 0.90 6.47
N GLN A 241 -20.20 1.35 5.27
CA GLN A 241 -20.36 2.78 4.94
C GLN A 241 -21.58 3.38 5.62
#